data_1b1cdf687e5c8ae2431ead3a28a64130
#
_entry.id   1b1cdf687e5c8ae2431ead3a28a64130
#
_cell.length_a   1.000
_cell.length_b   1.000
_cell.length_c   1.000
_cell.angle_alpha   90.00
_cell.angle_beta   90.00
_cell.angle_gamma   90.00
#
_symmetry.space_group_name_H-M   'P 1'
#
loop_
_entity.id
_entity.type
_entity.pdbx_description
1 polymer ?
#
loop_
_entity_poly.entity_id
_entity_poly.type
_entity_poly.pdbx_seq_one_letter_code
_entity_poly.pdbx_strand_id
1 'polypeptide(L)'
;MARIAHIAVKVEDLDSSADFYEKALGFCPTGKSRSADRSRRSFSDGEINLTMLRYDSEETALAKVAGAGPCIHHFAIEVDDVAQCVAQVREFGCEILSDPAKAPVKFRAPGGTIAEIVPVGRYRKGME
;
A
#
# COMPACT_ATOMS: atom_id res chain seq x y z
N MET A 1 8.16 -6.11 16.44
CA MET A 1 7.16 -5.05 16.67
C MET A 1 6.56 -4.61 15.34
N ALA A 2 5.26 -4.44 15.31
CA ALA A 2 4.56 -4.00 14.09
C ALA A 2 4.55 -2.47 14.00
N ARG A 3 4.73 -1.94 12.78
CA ARG A 3 4.59 -0.50 12.53
C ARG A 3 3.95 -0.25 11.16
N ILE A 4 3.20 0.83 11.04
CA ILE A 4 2.69 1.25 9.74
C ILE A 4 3.87 1.78 8.94
N ALA A 5 4.09 1.23 7.74
CA ALA A 5 5.25 1.55 6.92
C ALA A 5 4.89 2.15 5.57
N HIS A 6 3.63 2.04 5.14
CA HIS A 6 3.23 2.39 3.78
C HIS A 6 1.74 2.69 3.73
N ILE A 7 1.39 3.72 2.97
CA ILE A 7 0.01 4.05 2.63
C ILE A 7 -0.07 4.16 1.11
N ALA A 8 -1.05 3.49 0.51
CA ALA A 8 -1.33 3.58 -0.91
C ALA A 8 -2.62 4.34 -1.14
N VAL A 9 -2.58 5.32 -2.01
CA VAL A 9 -3.75 6.11 -2.39
C VAL A 9 -4.03 5.92 -3.88
N LYS A 10 -5.28 5.70 -4.23
CA LYS A 10 -5.71 5.57 -5.61
C LYS A 10 -6.08 6.95 -6.12
N VAL A 11 -5.54 7.35 -7.27
CA VAL A 11 -5.72 8.67 -7.87
C VAL A 11 -6.14 8.56 -9.32
N GLU A 12 -6.75 9.62 -9.85
CA GLU A 12 -7.13 9.68 -11.26
C GLU A 12 -6.00 10.19 -12.14
N ASP A 13 -5.26 11.20 -11.67
CA ASP A 13 -4.14 11.79 -12.39
C ASP A 13 -2.87 11.65 -11.57
N LEU A 14 -1.99 10.79 -12.03
CA LEU A 14 -0.77 10.44 -11.30
C LEU A 14 0.20 11.61 -11.23
N ASP A 15 0.38 12.34 -12.33
CA ASP A 15 1.37 13.43 -12.40
C ASP A 15 0.97 14.63 -11.55
N SER A 16 -0.29 15.05 -11.60
CA SER A 16 -0.75 16.18 -10.78
C SER A 16 -0.75 15.85 -9.30
N SER A 17 -1.10 14.60 -8.94
CA SER A 17 -1.03 14.16 -7.55
C SER A 17 0.41 14.12 -7.06
N ALA A 18 1.33 13.59 -7.86
CA ALA A 18 2.75 13.54 -7.51
C ALA A 18 3.32 14.94 -7.31
N ASP A 19 3.00 15.87 -8.20
CA ASP A 19 3.43 17.27 -8.08
C ASP A 19 2.95 17.90 -6.77
N PHE A 20 1.71 17.63 -6.39
CA PHE A 20 1.16 18.14 -5.14
C PHE A 20 1.97 17.68 -3.93
N TYR A 21 2.20 16.36 -3.80
CA TYR A 21 2.90 15.82 -2.64
C TYR A 21 4.36 16.28 -2.59
N GLU A 22 5.01 16.41 -3.73
CA GLU A 22 6.39 16.86 -3.78
C GLU A 22 6.51 18.37 -3.53
N LYS A 23 5.77 19.19 -4.27
CA LYS A 23 5.95 20.63 -4.27
C LYS A 23 5.23 21.34 -3.13
N ALA A 24 4.01 20.92 -2.81
CA ALA A 24 3.25 21.56 -1.75
C ALA A 24 3.66 21.05 -0.36
N LEU A 25 3.94 19.75 -0.22
CA LEU A 25 4.23 19.13 1.08
C LEU A 25 5.71 18.76 1.26
N GLY A 26 6.52 18.85 0.21
CA GLY A 26 7.95 18.58 0.32
C GLY A 26 8.31 17.11 0.49
N PHE A 27 7.43 16.19 0.13
CA PHE A 27 7.73 14.77 0.22
C PHE A 27 8.82 14.40 -0.79
N CYS A 28 9.71 13.49 -0.41
CA CYS A 28 10.84 13.09 -1.22
C CYS A 28 10.46 11.96 -2.17
N PRO A 29 10.64 12.14 -3.51
CA PRO A 29 10.36 11.05 -4.45
C PRO A 29 11.29 9.86 -4.19
N THR A 30 10.73 8.64 -4.16
CA THR A 30 11.51 7.42 -3.93
C THR A 30 11.48 6.46 -5.12
N GLY A 31 10.59 6.69 -6.08
CA GLY A 31 10.56 5.87 -7.29
C GLY A 31 9.24 5.92 -8.03
N LYS A 32 9.24 5.29 -9.19
CA LYS A 32 8.03 5.06 -9.98
C LYS A 32 8.13 3.69 -10.63
N SER A 33 6.99 3.04 -10.81
CA SER A 33 6.96 1.70 -11.37
C SER A 33 5.63 1.47 -12.07
N ARG A 34 5.59 0.39 -12.85
CA ARG A 34 4.37 -0.06 -13.51
C ARG A 34 4.25 -1.57 -13.37
N SER A 35 3.07 -2.03 -13.01
CA SER A 35 2.65 -3.43 -13.12
C SER A 35 1.78 -3.58 -14.36
N ALA A 36 1.27 -4.80 -14.60
CA ALA A 36 0.47 -5.09 -15.80
C ALA A 36 -0.75 -4.17 -15.95
N ASP A 37 -1.38 -3.77 -14.85
CA ASP A 37 -2.68 -3.07 -14.85
C ASP A 37 -2.66 -1.71 -14.16
N ARG A 38 -1.50 -1.23 -13.67
CA ARG A 38 -1.44 0.01 -12.91
C ARG A 38 -0.06 0.66 -12.93
N SER A 39 -0.06 1.98 -12.73
CA SER A 39 1.15 2.79 -12.59
C SER A 39 1.24 3.33 -11.16
N ARG A 40 2.46 3.51 -10.68
CA ARG A 40 2.76 3.98 -9.32
C ARG A 40 3.79 5.09 -9.31
N ARG A 41 3.62 6.02 -8.38
CA ARG A 41 4.65 6.98 -7.98
C ARG A 41 4.77 6.91 -6.46
N SER A 42 6.00 6.80 -5.96
CA SER A 42 6.26 6.62 -4.54
C SER A 42 7.03 7.80 -3.96
N PHE A 43 6.70 8.14 -2.72
CA PHE A 43 7.29 9.24 -1.97
C PHE A 43 7.54 8.81 -0.54
N SER A 44 8.38 9.58 0.17
CA SER A 44 8.61 9.39 1.60
C SER A 44 8.46 10.72 2.32
N ASP A 45 7.85 10.68 3.51
CA ASP A 45 7.84 11.81 4.44
C ASP A 45 9.01 11.74 5.43
N GLY A 46 9.91 10.75 5.26
CA GLY A 46 11.03 10.47 6.15
C GLY A 46 10.80 9.24 7.03
N GLU A 47 9.56 8.81 7.21
CA GLU A 47 9.21 7.67 8.08
C GLU A 47 8.31 6.66 7.40
N ILE A 48 7.37 7.13 6.58
CA ILE A 48 6.36 6.29 5.92
C ILE A 48 6.46 6.48 4.41
N ASN A 49 6.32 5.39 3.68
CA ASN A 49 6.18 5.41 2.23
C ASN A 49 4.74 5.77 1.87
N LEU A 50 4.57 6.74 0.97
CA LEU A 50 3.29 7.06 0.35
C LEU A 50 3.37 6.72 -1.12
N THR A 51 2.53 5.81 -1.59
CA THR A 51 2.49 5.41 -3.00
C THR A 51 1.14 5.80 -3.60
N MET A 52 1.20 6.50 -4.73
CA MET A 52 0.00 6.79 -5.51
C MET A 52 -0.16 5.73 -6.59
N LEU A 53 -1.38 5.24 -6.75
CA LEU A 53 -1.76 4.20 -7.71
C LEU A 53 -2.74 4.77 -8.71
N ARG A 54 -2.49 4.51 -10.00
CA ARG A 54 -3.49 4.74 -11.04
C ARG A 54 -3.70 3.43 -11.79
N TYR A 55 -4.91 2.90 -11.71
CA TYR A 55 -5.29 1.70 -12.46
C TYR A 55 -5.67 2.06 -13.88
N ASP A 56 -5.33 1.20 -14.83
CA ASP A 56 -5.72 1.39 -16.24
C ASP A 56 -7.24 1.28 -16.39
N SER A 57 -7.88 0.46 -15.54
CA SER A 57 -9.33 0.27 -15.53
C SER A 57 -9.82 0.13 -14.09
N GLU A 58 -10.94 0.78 -13.77
CA GLU A 58 -11.63 0.64 -12.49
C GLU A 58 -12.47 -0.64 -12.40
N GLU A 59 -12.46 -1.47 -13.46
CA GLU A 59 -13.30 -2.66 -13.52
C GLU A 59 -12.71 -3.89 -12.82
N THR A 60 -11.41 -3.88 -12.49
CA THR A 60 -10.79 -5.02 -11.81
C THR A 60 -11.17 -5.05 -10.33
N ALA A 61 -11.22 -6.27 -9.76
CA ALA A 61 -11.51 -6.45 -8.34
C ALA A 61 -10.51 -5.71 -7.46
N LEU A 62 -9.22 -5.73 -7.82
CA LEU A 62 -8.17 -5.08 -7.05
C LEU A 62 -8.31 -3.56 -7.08
N ALA A 63 -8.69 -2.97 -8.23
CA ALA A 63 -8.92 -1.53 -8.31
C ALA A 63 -10.06 -1.09 -7.39
N LYS A 64 -11.10 -1.90 -7.25
CA LYS A 64 -12.31 -1.58 -6.48
C LYS A 64 -12.31 -2.09 -5.05
N VAL A 65 -11.26 -2.78 -4.61
CA VAL A 65 -11.25 -3.47 -3.32
C VAL A 65 -11.53 -2.54 -2.13
N ALA A 66 -11.14 -1.28 -2.23
CA ALA A 66 -11.38 -0.26 -1.20
C ALA A 66 -12.48 0.74 -1.61
N GLY A 67 -13.21 0.46 -2.68
CA GLY A 67 -14.26 1.32 -3.20
C GLY A 67 -13.94 1.87 -4.58
N ALA A 68 -14.95 2.45 -5.24
CA ALA A 68 -14.79 3.05 -6.56
C ALA A 68 -14.17 4.45 -6.44
N GLY A 69 -13.43 4.85 -7.49
CA GLY A 69 -12.85 6.19 -7.56
C GLY A 69 -11.65 6.43 -6.64
N PRO A 70 -11.17 7.68 -6.55
CA PRO A 70 -10.04 8.02 -5.69
C PRO A 70 -10.32 7.74 -4.23
N CYS A 71 -9.34 7.15 -3.54
CA CYS A 71 -9.49 6.78 -2.13
C CYS A 71 -8.13 6.40 -1.54
N ILE A 72 -8.09 6.26 -0.20
CA ILE A 72 -6.98 5.55 0.44
C ILE A 72 -7.24 4.07 0.17
N HIS A 73 -6.37 3.43 -0.60
CA HIS A 73 -6.58 2.07 -1.11
C HIS A 73 -6.22 1.02 -0.07
N HIS A 74 -5.08 1.18 0.57
CA HIS A 74 -4.63 0.29 1.63
C HIS A 74 -3.45 0.89 2.39
N PHE A 75 -3.11 0.29 3.52
CA PHE A 75 -1.88 0.59 4.22
C PHE A 75 -1.14 -0.72 4.50
N ALA A 76 0.18 -0.64 4.73
CA ALA A 76 0.98 -1.81 5.01
C ALA A 76 1.61 -1.71 6.40
N ILE A 77 1.68 -2.87 7.05
CA ILE A 77 2.26 -3.04 8.38
C ILE A 77 3.51 -3.89 8.21
N GLU A 78 4.67 -3.36 8.62
CA GLU A 78 5.89 -4.17 8.63
C GLU A 78 6.01 -4.89 9.96
N VAL A 79 6.39 -6.16 9.88
CA VAL A 79 6.49 -7.06 11.04
C VAL A 79 7.79 -7.86 10.95
N ASP A 80 8.24 -8.36 12.10
CA ASP A 80 9.45 -9.17 12.17
C ASP A 80 9.24 -10.56 11.56
N ASP A 81 8.05 -11.14 11.74
CA ASP A 81 7.72 -12.49 11.26
C ASP A 81 6.38 -12.45 10.52
N VAL A 82 6.45 -12.45 9.19
CA VAL A 82 5.26 -12.36 8.33
C VAL A 82 4.35 -13.56 8.53
N ALA A 83 4.90 -14.78 8.55
CA ALA A 83 4.09 -16.01 8.68
C ALA A 83 3.33 -16.05 10.00
N GLN A 84 3.98 -15.65 11.09
CA GLN A 84 3.35 -15.60 12.40
C GLN A 84 2.22 -14.55 12.41
N CYS A 85 2.46 -13.39 11.84
CA CYS A 85 1.46 -12.33 11.77
C CYS A 85 0.25 -12.75 10.95
N VAL A 86 0.46 -13.43 9.81
CA VAL A 86 -0.63 -13.97 8.99
C VAL A 86 -1.48 -14.95 9.81
N ALA A 87 -0.84 -15.85 10.56
CA ALA A 87 -1.56 -16.80 11.41
C ALA A 87 -2.41 -16.07 12.46
N GLN A 88 -1.86 -15.02 13.07
CA GLN A 88 -2.56 -14.25 14.08
C GLN A 88 -3.79 -13.52 13.53
N VAL A 89 -3.67 -12.87 12.36
CA VAL A 89 -4.82 -12.16 11.79
C VAL A 89 -5.89 -13.14 11.33
N ARG A 90 -5.51 -14.34 10.90
CA ARG A 90 -6.48 -15.41 10.59
C ARG A 90 -7.25 -15.86 11.82
N GLU A 91 -6.57 -15.99 12.95
CA GLU A 91 -7.23 -16.37 14.22
C GLU A 91 -8.27 -15.35 14.64
N PHE A 92 -8.06 -14.07 14.32
CA PHE A 92 -9.06 -13.03 14.56
C PHE A 92 -10.20 -13.04 13.56
N GLY A 93 -10.18 -13.95 12.57
CA GLY A 93 -11.24 -14.08 11.59
C GLY A 93 -11.08 -13.20 10.35
N CYS A 94 -9.91 -12.61 10.14
CA CYS A 94 -9.67 -11.76 8.97
C CYS A 94 -9.52 -12.59 7.70
N GLU A 95 -10.13 -12.11 6.63
CA GLU A 95 -10.01 -12.72 5.31
C GLU A 95 -8.66 -12.37 4.68
N ILE A 96 -7.91 -13.38 4.23
CA ILE A 96 -6.66 -13.18 3.48
C ILE A 96 -7.01 -13.05 2.00
N LEU A 97 -6.58 -11.95 1.38
CA LEU A 97 -6.99 -11.57 0.03
C LEU A 97 -5.93 -11.86 -1.04
N SER A 98 -4.75 -12.32 -0.64
CA SER A 98 -3.66 -12.64 -1.57
C SER A 98 -2.95 -13.91 -1.12
N ASP A 99 -1.91 -14.32 -1.86
CA ASP A 99 -1.13 -15.51 -1.50
C ASP A 99 -0.39 -15.28 -0.18
N PRO A 100 -0.71 -16.03 0.89
CA PRO A 100 -0.05 -15.83 2.19
C PRO A 100 1.43 -16.19 2.20
N ALA A 101 1.92 -16.88 1.16
CA ALA A 101 3.33 -17.23 1.05
C ALA A 101 4.17 -16.13 0.38
N LYS A 102 3.52 -15.08 -0.15
CA LYS A 102 4.21 -14.01 -0.89
C LYS A 102 3.86 -12.64 -0.29
N ALA A 103 4.85 -11.96 0.28
CA ALA A 103 4.67 -10.58 0.71
C ALA A 103 4.60 -9.64 -0.51
N PRO A 104 3.77 -8.59 -0.47
CA PRO A 104 2.88 -8.23 0.64
C PRO A 104 1.67 -9.16 0.72
N VAL A 105 1.29 -9.51 1.94
CA VAL A 105 0.11 -10.34 2.17
C VAL A 105 -1.07 -9.43 2.48
N LYS A 106 -2.01 -9.35 1.56
CA LYS A 106 -3.18 -8.47 1.67
C LYS A 106 -4.29 -9.17 2.44
N PHE A 107 -4.92 -8.43 3.35
CA PHE A 107 -6.03 -8.94 4.13
C PHE A 107 -7.04 -7.84 4.44
N ARG A 108 -8.24 -8.26 4.84
CA ARG A 108 -9.29 -7.32 5.26
C ARG A 108 -9.30 -7.24 6.77
N ALA A 109 -8.93 -6.08 7.30
CA ALA A 109 -8.90 -5.84 8.74
C ALA A 109 -10.33 -5.74 9.29
N PRO A 110 -10.51 -5.88 10.62
CA PRO A 110 -11.82 -5.65 11.23
C PRO A 110 -12.36 -4.27 10.84
N GLY A 111 -13.64 -4.22 10.49
CA GLY A 111 -14.24 -2.98 9.98
C GLY A 111 -14.15 -2.81 8.47
N GLY A 112 -13.38 -3.66 7.78
CA GLY A 112 -13.35 -3.69 6.31
C GLY A 112 -12.16 -3.02 5.65
N THR A 113 -11.27 -2.38 6.40
CA THR A 113 -10.09 -1.70 5.86
C THR A 113 -9.12 -2.73 5.24
N ILE A 114 -8.60 -2.39 4.07
CA ILE A 114 -7.61 -3.25 3.39
C ILE A 114 -6.22 -2.91 3.93
N ALA A 115 -5.52 -3.94 4.37
CA ALA A 115 -4.16 -3.81 4.89
C ALA A 115 -3.25 -4.86 4.29
N GLU A 116 -1.94 -4.64 4.39
CA GLU A 116 -0.92 -5.58 3.92
C GLU A 116 0.07 -5.85 5.03
N ILE A 117 0.56 -7.09 5.08
CA ILE A 117 1.64 -7.50 5.98
C ILE A 117 2.91 -7.63 5.15
N VAL A 118 3.99 -6.96 5.58
CA VAL A 118 5.26 -6.97 4.87
C VAL A 118 6.42 -7.19 5.84
N PRO A 119 7.56 -7.71 5.36
CA PRO A 119 8.76 -7.81 6.21
C PRO A 119 9.39 -6.45 6.46
N VAL A 120 10.18 -6.36 7.52
CA VAL A 120 10.94 -5.16 7.87
C VAL A 120 11.80 -4.73 6.67
N GLY A 121 11.80 -3.44 6.39
CA GLY A 121 12.65 -2.84 5.36
C GLY A 121 12.06 -2.76 3.97
N ARG A 122 10.90 -3.38 3.74
CA ARG A 122 10.31 -3.39 2.38
C ARG A 122 10.10 -2.00 1.79
N TYR A 123 9.71 -1.03 2.60
CA TYR A 123 9.40 0.34 2.16
C TYR A 123 10.41 1.38 2.64
N ARG A 124 11.61 0.97 3.01
CA ARG A 124 12.60 1.91 3.53
C ARG A 124 13.45 2.60 2.47
N LYS A 125 13.32 2.21 1.22
CA LYS A 125 14.08 2.81 0.12
C LYS A 125 13.78 4.32 0.05
N GLY A 126 14.85 5.13 0.03
CA GLY A 126 14.74 6.58 -0.04
C GLY A 126 14.49 7.29 1.28
N MET A 127 14.44 6.56 2.38
CA MET A 127 14.24 7.12 3.72
C MET A 127 15.54 7.29 4.52
N GLU A 128 16.65 6.91 3.95
CA GLU A 128 17.95 7.01 4.62
C GLU A 128 18.58 8.39 4.43
#